data_1e63b3d1c51ea230137fa85b63ea6068
#
_entry.id   1e63b3d1c51ea230137fa85b63ea6068
#
_cell.length_a   1.000
_cell.length_b   1.000
_cell.length_c   1.000
_cell.angle_alpha   90.00
_cell.angle_beta   90.00
_cell.angle_gamma   90.00
#
_symmetry.space_group_name_H-M   'P 1'
#
loop_
_entity.id
_entity.type
_entity.pdbx_description
1 polymer ?
#
loop_
_entity_poly.entity_id
_entity_poly.type
_entity_poly.pdbx_seq_one_letter_code
_entity_poly.pdbx_strand_id
1 'polypeptide(L)'
;LDEPTNHLDLESVQWFEGFLSSYDGVVLIVSHDRSFMDACVDHVAALENRSLRTYTGNYSDYLRQREANLEQLRAKRAAQEREIAHMQVFVDKFRYKPTKAKAAQERMARIEKIKGELVVLPEQSKKVHFRFPEPPRTGDEVVKVDHVRKAFDDNVVYEDADLTLYRGDHVALVGPNGAGKSTLMKLICGHLQPDAGSVSLGKNVELAYYAQHQLEELTAANTVMQEMDAAAPGWTTSQERQLLGAFLFHGDDVEKRVSMLSGGERARLALAKMLVAPKPLLCLD
;
A
#
# COMPACT_ATOMS: atom_id res chain seq x y z
N LEU A 1 2.14 15.76 15.28
CA LEU A 1 1.88 15.92 13.85
C LEU A 1 1.41 14.59 13.28
N ASP A 2 0.28 14.56 12.62
CA ASP A 2 -0.29 13.37 11.98
C ASP A 2 -0.38 13.64 10.48
N GLU A 3 0.36 12.85 9.68
CA GLU A 3 0.50 12.97 8.23
C GLU A 3 0.71 14.42 7.74
N PRO A 4 1.72 15.15 8.25
CA PRO A 4 1.83 16.58 8.00
C PRO A 4 2.24 16.93 6.57
N THR A 5 2.73 15.96 5.79
CA THR A 5 3.10 16.14 4.37
C THR A 5 1.92 16.00 3.43
N ASN A 6 0.78 15.47 3.91
CA ASN A 6 -0.42 15.39 3.09
C ASN A 6 -0.89 16.79 2.70
N HIS A 7 -1.18 16.99 1.43
CA HIS A 7 -1.63 18.27 0.84
C HIS A 7 -0.55 19.36 0.73
N LEU A 8 0.71 19.12 1.12
CA LEU A 8 1.82 20.02 0.86
C LEU A 8 2.45 19.73 -0.52
N ASP A 9 2.86 20.77 -1.20
CA ASP A 9 3.72 20.64 -2.37
C ASP A 9 5.19 20.43 -1.96
N LEU A 10 6.03 20.10 -2.92
CA LEU A 10 7.43 19.76 -2.66
C LEU A 10 8.20 20.92 -1.97
N GLU A 11 7.94 22.16 -2.37
CA GLU A 11 8.61 23.33 -1.79
C GLU A 11 8.19 23.53 -0.32
N SER A 12 6.88 23.37 -0.04
CA SER A 12 6.35 23.46 1.32
C SER A 12 6.88 22.33 2.21
N VAL A 13 7.03 21.10 1.69
CA VAL A 13 7.64 19.98 2.42
C VAL A 13 9.09 20.31 2.75
N GLN A 14 9.90 20.76 1.80
CA GLN A 14 11.30 21.11 2.03
C GLN A 14 11.47 22.25 3.06
N TRP A 15 10.63 23.28 2.98
CA TRP A 15 10.62 24.32 3.99
C TRP A 15 10.28 23.77 5.37
N PHE A 16 9.30 22.88 5.45
CA PHE A 16 8.85 22.28 6.69
C PHE A 16 9.90 21.33 7.31
N GLU A 17 10.61 20.57 6.50
CA GLU A 17 11.79 19.78 6.90
C GLU A 17 12.86 20.69 7.55
N GLY A 18 13.19 21.81 6.90
CA GLY A 18 14.14 22.78 7.43
C GLY A 18 13.69 23.39 8.75
N PHE A 19 12.41 23.71 8.89
CA PHE A 19 11.83 24.21 10.12
C PHE A 19 11.93 23.16 11.25
N LEU A 20 11.51 21.92 11.02
CA LEU A 20 11.54 20.87 12.03
C LEU A 20 12.96 20.51 12.47
N SER A 21 13.92 20.51 11.54
CA SER A 21 15.33 20.24 11.84
C SER A 21 15.96 21.29 12.76
N SER A 22 15.44 22.51 12.79
CA SER A 22 15.88 23.61 13.64
C SER A 22 15.03 23.82 14.88
N TYR A 23 14.00 22.98 15.10
CA TYR A 23 13.06 23.14 16.22
C TYR A 23 13.62 22.58 17.52
N ASP A 24 13.83 23.42 18.52
CA ASP A 24 14.41 23.04 19.83
C ASP A 24 13.45 22.24 20.76
N GLY A 25 12.20 22.06 20.37
CA GLY A 25 11.20 21.33 21.16
C GLY A 25 11.14 19.85 20.79
N VAL A 26 10.28 19.10 21.48
CA VAL A 26 9.99 17.71 21.16
C VAL A 26 8.94 17.64 20.05
N VAL A 27 9.23 16.87 19.00
CA VAL A 27 8.33 16.64 17.88
C VAL A 27 7.94 15.16 17.85
N LEU A 28 6.64 14.88 17.80
CA LEU A 28 6.11 13.54 17.55
C LEU A 28 5.40 13.55 16.20
N ILE A 29 5.86 12.71 15.28
CA ILE A 29 5.40 12.65 13.89
C ILE A 29 4.83 11.25 13.61
N VAL A 30 3.69 11.21 12.95
CA VAL A 30 3.15 10.05 12.25
C VAL A 30 3.16 10.37 10.77
N SER A 31 3.85 9.59 9.95
CA SER A 31 3.92 9.79 8.50
C SER A 31 4.19 8.48 7.76
N HIS A 32 3.78 8.43 6.51
CA HIS A 32 4.14 7.39 5.55
C HIS A 32 5.27 7.81 4.59
N ASP A 33 5.64 9.09 4.60
CA ASP A 33 6.73 9.62 3.79
C ASP A 33 8.08 9.29 4.43
N ARG A 34 8.81 8.38 3.77
CA ARG A 34 10.12 7.91 4.23
C ARG A 34 11.17 9.00 4.17
N SER A 35 11.17 9.80 3.10
CA SER A 35 12.14 10.86 2.90
C SER A 35 12.00 11.92 3.97
N PHE A 36 10.77 12.34 4.23
CA PHE A 36 10.44 13.27 5.30
C PHE A 36 10.85 12.75 6.68
N MET A 37 10.54 11.48 7.01
CA MET A 37 10.96 10.89 8.28
C MET A 37 12.49 10.81 8.39
N ASP A 38 13.20 10.45 7.31
CA ASP A 38 14.66 10.38 7.33
C ASP A 38 15.32 11.74 7.55
N ALA A 39 14.68 12.82 7.09
CA ALA A 39 15.18 14.18 7.27
C ALA A 39 14.89 14.76 8.68
N CYS A 40 13.75 14.37 9.30
CA CYS A 40 13.22 15.07 10.47
C CYS A 40 13.35 14.31 11.79
N VAL A 41 13.60 12.96 11.79
CA VAL A 41 13.58 12.18 13.02
C VAL A 41 14.93 11.57 13.36
N ASP A 42 15.23 11.53 14.66
CA ASP A 42 16.41 10.90 15.26
C ASP A 42 16.07 9.68 16.13
N HIS A 43 14.77 9.43 16.35
CA HIS A 43 14.25 8.26 17.06
C HIS A 43 12.97 7.78 16.38
N VAL A 44 12.80 6.45 16.31
CA VAL A 44 11.58 5.83 15.79
C VAL A 44 10.92 4.99 16.89
N ALA A 45 9.66 5.26 17.14
CA ALA A 45 8.82 4.45 18.02
C ALA A 45 7.94 3.52 17.20
N ALA A 46 8.29 2.24 17.14
CA ALA A 46 7.56 1.22 16.38
C ALA A 46 6.50 0.53 17.25
N LEU A 47 5.27 0.53 16.76
CA LEU A 47 4.14 -0.21 17.36
C LEU A 47 4.07 -1.59 16.71
N GLU A 48 4.58 -2.62 17.40
CA GLU A 48 4.60 -3.99 16.91
C GLU A 48 4.09 -4.96 17.98
N ASN A 49 3.26 -5.93 17.61
CA ASN A 49 2.74 -6.96 18.52
C ASN A 49 2.17 -6.40 19.84
N ARG A 50 1.39 -5.32 19.77
CA ARG A 50 0.79 -4.62 20.93
C ARG A 50 1.83 -4.06 21.91
N SER A 51 3.04 -3.84 21.48
CA SER A 51 4.12 -3.24 22.25
C SER A 51 4.75 -2.07 21.50
N LEU A 52 5.28 -1.11 22.26
CA LEU A 52 6.02 0.01 21.72
C LEU A 52 7.52 -0.28 21.90
N ARG A 53 8.28 -0.16 20.82
CA ARG A 53 9.73 -0.26 20.83
C ARG A 53 10.34 1.00 20.24
N THR A 54 11.35 1.54 20.89
CA THR A 54 12.10 2.69 20.40
C THR A 54 13.42 2.24 19.76
N TYR A 55 13.75 2.90 18.69
CA TYR A 55 15.01 2.73 17.94
C TYR A 55 15.67 4.08 17.81
N THR A 56 16.99 4.13 17.99
CA THR A 56 17.78 5.34 17.79
C THR A 56 18.22 5.45 16.34
N GLY A 57 18.17 6.65 15.79
CA GLY A 57 18.45 6.94 14.40
C GLY A 57 17.19 7.26 13.60
N ASN A 58 17.39 7.59 12.34
CA ASN A 58 16.29 7.93 11.43
C ASN A 58 15.50 6.70 10.98
N TYR A 59 14.53 6.88 10.08
CA TYR A 59 13.67 5.79 9.62
C TYR A 59 14.45 4.70 8.86
N SER A 60 15.45 5.07 8.07
CA SER A 60 16.33 4.12 7.38
C SER A 60 17.19 3.31 8.36
N ASP A 61 17.66 3.93 9.45
CA ASP A 61 18.38 3.23 10.54
C ASP A 61 17.46 2.23 11.25
N TYR A 62 16.23 2.63 11.53
CA TYR A 62 15.22 1.74 12.09
C TYR A 62 15.00 0.51 11.21
N LEU A 63 14.83 0.67 9.89
CA LEU A 63 14.64 -0.45 8.98
C LEU A 63 15.82 -1.43 9.02
N ARG A 64 17.06 -0.92 9.04
CA ARG A 64 18.27 -1.75 9.16
C ARG A 64 18.34 -2.51 10.47
N GLN A 65 18.07 -1.83 11.58
CA GLN A 65 18.05 -2.44 12.92
C GLN A 65 16.94 -3.49 13.04
N ARG A 66 15.76 -3.20 12.49
CA ARG A 66 14.62 -4.12 12.47
C ARG A 66 14.96 -5.40 11.69
N GLU A 67 15.57 -5.28 10.53
CA GLU A 67 15.95 -6.43 9.71
C GLU A 67 16.99 -7.30 10.40
N ALA A 68 18.04 -6.69 10.97
CA ALA A 68 19.05 -7.41 11.76
C ALA A 68 18.43 -8.13 12.97
N ASN A 69 17.51 -7.49 13.69
CA ASN A 69 16.79 -8.12 14.80
C ASN A 69 15.94 -9.31 14.34
N LEU A 70 15.25 -9.17 13.19
CA LEU A 70 14.46 -10.27 12.60
C LEU A 70 15.33 -11.46 12.21
N GLU A 71 16.50 -11.23 11.63
CA GLU A 71 17.46 -12.28 11.31
C GLU A 71 17.95 -13.01 12.57
N GLN A 72 18.28 -12.27 13.63
CA GLN A 72 18.66 -12.86 14.90
C GLN A 72 17.53 -13.71 15.52
N LEU A 73 16.29 -13.21 15.49
CA LEU A 73 15.13 -13.96 15.98
C LEU A 73 14.89 -15.24 15.15
N ARG A 74 15.03 -15.18 13.82
CA ARG A 74 14.94 -16.34 12.94
C ARG A 74 16.03 -17.36 13.23
N ALA A 75 17.27 -16.90 13.42
CA ALA A 75 18.40 -17.77 13.76
C ALA A 75 18.18 -18.48 15.11
N LYS A 76 17.72 -17.74 16.15
CA LYS A 76 17.38 -18.30 17.46
C LYS A 76 16.26 -19.35 17.35
N ARG A 77 15.19 -19.04 16.63
CA ARG A 77 14.09 -19.99 16.42
C ARG A 77 14.54 -21.25 15.70
N ALA A 78 15.31 -21.12 14.62
CA ALA A 78 15.85 -22.25 13.89
C ALA A 78 16.80 -23.12 14.75
N ALA A 79 17.54 -22.51 15.69
CA ALA A 79 18.35 -23.25 16.64
C ALA A 79 17.48 -24.05 17.64
N GLN A 80 16.43 -23.44 18.19
CA GLN A 80 15.47 -24.12 19.06
C GLN A 80 14.76 -25.27 18.36
N GLU A 81 14.29 -25.07 17.12
CA GLU A 81 13.64 -26.11 16.32
C GLU A 81 14.58 -27.28 16.01
N ARG A 82 15.87 -27.02 15.71
CA ARG A 82 16.89 -28.06 15.53
C ARG A 82 17.14 -28.83 16.83
N GLU A 83 17.22 -28.15 17.99
CA GLU A 83 17.40 -28.81 19.28
C GLU A 83 16.21 -29.74 19.60
N ILE A 84 14.98 -29.25 19.38
CA ILE A 84 13.75 -30.02 19.51
C ILE A 84 13.82 -31.29 18.61
N ALA A 85 14.11 -31.09 17.31
CA ALA A 85 14.16 -32.17 16.35
C ALA A 85 15.19 -33.24 16.75
N HIS A 86 16.38 -32.84 17.18
CA HIS A 86 17.42 -33.78 17.65
C HIS A 86 16.97 -34.57 18.89
N MET A 87 16.34 -33.92 19.86
CA MET A 87 15.81 -34.59 21.03
C MET A 87 14.64 -35.51 20.68
N GLN A 88 13.77 -35.12 19.75
CA GLN A 88 12.62 -35.89 19.31
C GLN A 88 13.03 -37.23 18.70
N VAL A 89 14.08 -37.25 17.84
CA VAL A 89 14.64 -38.46 17.26
C VAL A 89 15.05 -39.48 18.36
N PHE A 90 15.65 -39.00 19.45
CA PHE A 90 16.03 -39.85 20.56
C PHE A 90 14.80 -40.38 21.30
N VAL A 91 13.82 -39.51 21.58
CA VAL A 91 12.56 -39.90 22.23
C VAL A 91 11.85 -40.96 21.43
N ASP A 92 11.68 -40.82 20.14
CA ASP A 92 10.98 -41.76 19.26
C ASP A 92 11.66 -43.12 19.21
N LYS A 93 13.02 -43.13 19.22
CA LYS A 93 13.82 -44.37 19.19
C LYS A 93 13.81 -45.14 20.51
N PHE A 94 13.73 -44.44 21.64
CA PHE A 94 13.98 -45.03 22.96
C PHE A 94 12.81 -44.95 23.94
N ARG A 95 11.68 -44.35 23.58
CA ARG A 95 10.47 -44.18 24.41
C ARG A 95 9.98 -45.49 25.03
N TYR A 96 10.06 -46.58 24.31
CA TYR A 96 9.54 -47.89 24.74
C TYR A 96 10.60 -48.82 25.31
N LYS A 97 11.87 -48.39 25.45
CA LYS A 97 12.93 -49.21 26.00
C LYS A 97 13.07 -48.98 27.49
N PRO A 98 12.84 -49.97 28.39
CA PRO A 98 12.84 -49.76 29.84
C PRO A 98 14.14 -49.12 30.35
N THR A 99 15.28 -49.53 29.81
CA THR A 99 16.61 -49.06 30.22
C THR A 99 16.89 -47.57 29.88
N LYS A 100 16.11 -46.96 28.97
CA LYS A 100 16.29 -45.58 28.53
C LYS A 100 15.03 -44.72 28.70
N ALA A 101 13.96 -45.29 29.33
CA ALA A 101 12.68 -44.62 29.51
C ALA A 101 12.83 -43.32 30.31
N LYS A 102 13.62 -43.29 31.38
CA LYS A 102 13.89 -42.09 32.19
C LYS A 102 14.53 -40.98 31.37
N ALA A 103 15.59 -41.30 30.61
CA ALA A 103 16.28 -40.32 29.74
C ALA A 103 15.37 -39.81 28.61
N ALA A 104 14.43 -40.62 28.12
CA ALA A 104 13.47 -40.19 27.13
C ALA A 104 12.42 -39.22 27.76
N GLN A 105 11.96 -39.49 28.98
CA GLN A 105 11.06 -38.57 29.73
C GLN A 105 11.70 -37.22 30.01
N GLU A 106 12.97 -37.22 30.46
CA GLU A 106 13.72 -35.97 30.69
C GLU A 106 13.82 -35.13 29.42
N ARG A 107 14.06 -35.74 28.26
CA ARG A 107 14.11 -35.03 26.99
C ARG A 107 12.73 -34.55 26.55
N MET A 108 11.68 -35.30 26.78
CA MET A 108 10.31 -34.86 26.52
C MET A 108 9.98 -33.61 27.34
N ALA A 109 10.29 -33.60 28.64
CA ALA A 109 10.08 -32.44 29.49
C ALA A 109 10.88 -31.22 28.99
N ARG A 110 12.12 -31.42 28.53
CA ARG A 110 12.93 -30.34 27.93
C ARG A 110 12.34 -29.84 26.61
N ILE A 111 11.84 -30.69 25.74
CA ILE A 111 11.14 -30.33 24.52
C ILE A 111 9.94 -29.42 24.84
N GLU A 112 9.10 -29.84 25.80
CA GLU A 112 7.92 -29.08 26.19
C GLU A 112 8.32 -27.68 26.76
N LYS A 113 9.39 -27.61 27.56
CA LYS A 113 9.92 -26.35 28.02
C LYS A 113 10.36 -25.44 26.89
N ILE A 114 11.15 -25.96 25.92
CA ILE A 114 11.61 -25.18 24.77
C ILE A 114 10.42 -24.75 23.90
N LYS A 115 9.41 -25.60 23.70
CA LYS A 115 8.19 -25.22 22.97
C LYS A 115 7.43 -24.08 23.64
N GLY A 116 7.38 -24.05 24.96
CA GLY A 116 6.78 -22.94 25.72
C GLY A 116 7.58 -21.62 25.63
N GLU A 117 8.89 -21.73 25.38
CA GLU A 117 9.82 -20.59 25.25
C GLU A 117 10.20 -20.31 23.77
N LEU A 118 9.48 -20.89 22.81
CA LEU A 118 9.75 -20.66 21.38
C LEU A 118 9.67 -19.19 21.03
N VAL A 119 10.71 -18.72 20.33
CA VAL A 119 10.75 -17.34 19.83
C VAL A 119 9.57 -17.11 18.89
N VAL A 120 8.72 -16.13 19.24
CA VAL A 120 7.61 -15.70 18.40
C VAL A 120 8.16 -14.75 17.35
N LEU A 121 8.08 -15.16 16.08
CA LEU A 121 8.42 -14.25 14.98
C LEU A 121 7.22 -13.34 14.70
N PRO A 122 7.47 -12.07 14.35
CA PRO A 122 6.41 -11.19 13.86
C PRO A 122 5.69 -11.83 12.67
N GLU A 123 4.39 -11.68 12.61
CA GLU A 123 3.62 -12.12 11.44
C GLU A 123 4.15 -11.44 10.18
N GLN A 124 4.60 -12.25 9.24
CA GLN A 124 4.92 -11.73 7.92
C GLN A 124 3.59 -11.55 7.19
N SER A 125 3.33 -10.33 6.71
CA SER A 125 2.26 -10.12 5.75
C SER A 125 2.52 -11.05 4.55
N LYS A 126 1.62 -11.99 4.33
CA LYS A 126 1.71 -12.90 3.18
C LYS A 126 1.71 -12.03 1.92
N LYS A 127 2.79 -12.08 1.15
CA LYS A 127 2.82 -11.43 -0.16
C LYS A 127 1.83 -12.19 -1.04
N VAL A 128 0.73 -11.56 -1.35
CA VAL A 128 -0.22 -12.11 -2.31
C VAL A 128 0.31 -11.78 -3.70
N HIS A 129 0.60 -12.82 -4.49
CA HIS A 129 0.96 -12.68 -5.89
C HIS A 129 -0.34 -12.68 -6.70
N PHE A 130 -0.77 -11.50 -7.11
CA PHE A 130 -1.88 -11.34 -8.02
C PHE A 130 -1.37 -10.76 -9.34
N ARG A 131 -1.85 -11.27 -10.46
CA ARG A 131 -1.56 -10.74 -11.79
C ARG A 131 -2.80 -10.01 -12.29
N PHE A 132 -2.69 -8.71 -12.47
CA PHE A 132 -3.76 -7.90 -13.04
C PHE A 132 -3.93 -8.25 -14.54
N PRO A 133 -5.17 -8.22 -15.05
CA PRO A 133 -5.39 -8.36 -16.48
C PRO A 133 -4.73 -7.20 -17.23
N GLU A 134 -4.33 -7.48 -18.47
CA GLU A 134 -3.74 -6.44 -19.31
C GLU A 134 -4.84 -5.54 -19.89
N PRO A 135 -4.62 -4.22 -20.00
CA PRO A 135 -5.59 -3.33 -20.61
C PRO A 135 -5.76 -3.65 -22.11
N PRO A 136 -6.92 -3.32 -22.69
CA PRO A 136 -7.15 -3.46 -24.12
C PRO A 136 -6.10 -2.71 -24.95
N ARG A 137 -5.77 -3.23 -26.12
CA ARG A 137 -4.82 -2.58 -27.04
C ARG A 137 -5.44 -1.31 -27.64
N THR A 138 -4.67 -0.22 -27.59
CA THR A 138 -5.01 1.07 -28.20
C THR A 138 -4.07 1.38 -29.37
N GLY A 139 -4.29 2.52 -30.02
CA GLY A 139 -3.29 3.19 -30.86
C GLY A 139 -2.06 3.60 -30.04
N ASP A 140 -1.04 4.11 -30.71
CA ASP A 140 0.18 4.56 -30.02
C ASP A 140 -0.06 5.88 -29.26
N GLU A 141 -0.80 6.82 -29.87
CA GLU A 141 -1.24 8.05 -29.20
C GLU A 141 -2.46 7.75 -28.32
N VAL A 142 -2.35 8.05 -27.03
CA VAL A 142 -3.39 7.78 -26.01
C VAL A 142 -4.12 9.05 -25.63
N VAL A 143 -3.40 10.15 -25.46
CA VAL A 143 -3.96 11.46 -25.14
C VAL A 143 -3.23 12.50 -25.96
N LYS A 144 -3.99 13.43 -26.54
CA LYS A 144 -3.46 14.66 -27.13
C LYS A 144 -4.17 15.88 -26.54
N VAL A 145 -3.41 16.74 -25.90
CA VAL A 145 -3.77 18.09 -25.46
C VAL A 145 -3.12 19.02 -26.46
N ASP A 146 -3.90 19.84 -27.16
CA ASP A 146 -3.45 20.63 -28.32
C ASP A 146 -3.87 22.08 -28.14
N HIS A 147 -2.89 22.96 -27.91
CA HIS A 147 -3.08 24.41 -27.72
C HIS A 147 -4.18 24.78 -26.72
N VAL A 148 -4.22 24.08 -25.58
CA VAL A 148 -5.30 24.24 -24.61
C VAL A 148 -5.12 25.51 -23.79
N ARG A 149 -6.16 26.34 -23.83
CA ARG A 149 -6.34 27.46 -22.90
C ARG A 149 -7.43 27.12 -21.89
N LYS A 150 -7.17 27.45 -20.62
CA LYS A 150 -8.14 27.33 -19.52
C LYS A 150 -7.98 28.45 -18.53
N ALA A 151 -9.10 29.13 -18.24
CA ALA A 151 -9.20 30.16 -17.20
C ALA A 151 -10.41 29.87 -16.29
N PHE A 152 -10.34 30.38 -15.09
CA PHE A 152 -11.47 30.45 -14.15
C PHE A 152 -11.59 31.91 -13.73
N ASP A 153 -12.65 32.54 -14.17
CA ASP A 153 -12.85 33.98 -14.04
C ASP A 153 -11.59 34.75 -14.55
N ASP A 154 -10.96 35.53 -13.69
CA ASP A 154 -9.75 36.30 -14.02
C ASP A 154 -8.44 35.49 -13.88
N ASN A 155 -8.50 34.28 -13.39
CA ASN A 155 -7.32 33.41 -13.18
C ASN A 155 -7.07 32.48 -14.36
N VAL A 156 -6.06 32.80 -15.17
CA VAL A 156 -5.62 31.97 -16.29
C VAL A 156 -4.73 30.83 -15.75
N VAL A 157 -5.18 29.58 -15.88
CA VAL A 157 -4.44 28.41 -15.48
C VAL A 157 -3.49 27.95 -16.58
N TYR A 158 -3.99 27.91 -17.83
CA TYR A 158 -3.21 27.60 -19.04
C TYR A 158 -3.49 28.64 -20.12
N GLU A 159 -2.44 29.13 -20.73
CA GLU A 159 -2.55 30.01 -21.91
C GLU A 159 -2.46 29.23 -23.21
N ASP A 160 -1.51 28.27 -23.26
CA ASP A 160 -1.21 27.44 -24.43
C ASP A 160 -0.52 26.16 -23.94
N ALA A 161 -1.29 25.16 -23.57
CA ALA A 161 -0.77 23.91 -23.04
C ALA A 161 -0.82 22.79 -24.07
N ASP A 162 0.33 22.16 -24.29
CA ASP A 162 0.48 21.02 -25.18
C ASP A 162 1.02 19.81 -24.42
N LEU A 163 0.41 18.66 -24.62
CA LEU A 163 0.88 17.39 -24.07
C LEU A 163 0.40 16.25 -24.94
N THR A 164 1.30 15.37 -25.32
CA THR A 164 0.94 14.10 -25.96
C THR A 164 1.47 12.94 -25.15
N LEU A 165 0.58 11.98 -24.85
CA LEU A 165 0.92 10.76 -24.10
C LEU A 165 0.79 9.56 -25.05
N TYR A 166 1.79 8.70 -25.00
CA TYR A 166 1.85 7.49 -25.82
C TYR A 166 1.61 6.24 -24.99
N ARG A 167 1.25 5.18 -25.64
CA ARG A 167 1.05 3.88 -24.98
C ARG A 167 2.31 3.41 -24.27
N GLY A 168 2.19 3.13 -22.98
CA GLY A 168 3.29 2.69 -22.12
C GLY A 168 3.99 3.82 -21.39
N ASP A 169 3.62 5.08 -21.61
CA ASP A 169 4.16 6.19 -20.84
C ASP A 169 3.68 6.14 -19.38
N HIS A 170 4.58 6.48 -18.48
CA HIS A 170 4.28 6.72 -17.06
C HIS A 170 4.73 8.15 -16.74
N VAL A 171 3.76 9.05 -16.62
CA VAL A 171 4.02 10.49 -16.50
C VAL A 171 3.52 11.01 -15.15
N ALA A 172 4.37 11.74 -14.44
CA ALA A 172 4.01 12.46 -13.23
C ALA A 172 3.84 13.95 -13.52
N LEU A 173 2.70 14.52 -13.11
CA LEU A 173 2.46 15.94 -13.15
C LEU A 173 3.02 16.58 -11.87
N VAL A 174 4.05 17.42 -11.99
CA VAL A 174 4.71 18.09 -10.88
C VAL A 174 4.55 19.61 -10.97
N GLY A 175 4.52 20.27 -9.83
CA GLY A 175 4.40 21.72 -9.74
C GLY A 175 3.79 22.15 -8.40
N PRO A 176 3.86 23.45 -8.05
CA PRO A 176 3.30 23.98 -6.81
C PRO A 176 1.79 23.78 -6.72
N ASN A 177 1.24 23.92 -5.51
CA ASN A 177 -0.20 23.89 -5.32
C ASN A 177 -0.84 25.07 -6.08
N GLY A 178 -1.96 24.80 -6.74
CA GLY A 178 -2.63 25.80 -7.61
C GLY A 178 -2.07 25.89 -9.04
N ALA A 179 -0.98 25.21 -9.41
CA ALA A 179 -0.43 25.23 -10.77
C ALA A 179 -1.33 24.57 -11.85
N GLY A 180 -2.48 24.03 -11.44
CA GLY A 180 -3.45 23.46 -12.39
C GLY A 180 -3.36 21.94 -12.58
N LYS A 181 -2.52 21.19 -11.85
CA LYS A 181 -2.36 19.73 -12.03
C LYS A 181 -3.70 18.99 -12.11
N SER A 182 -4.55 19.18 -11.13
CA SER A 182 -5.90 18.55 -11.11
C SER A 182 -6.81 19.13 -12.21
N THR A 183 -6.59 20.36 -12.65
CA THR A 183 -7.31 20.97 -13.78
C THR A 183 -6.99 20.24 -15.08
N LEU A 184 -5.69 19.96 -15.36
CA LEU A 184 -5.28 19.18 -16.53
C LEU A 184 -5.87 17.76 -16.50
N MET A 185 -5.82 17.10 -15.34
CA MET A 185 -6.43 15.79 -15.16
C MET A 185 -7.93 15.81 -15.49
N LYS A 186 -8.67 16.82 -14.98
CA LYS A 186 -10.11 16.97 -15.26
C LYS A 186 -10.39 17.28 -16.73
N LEU A 187 -9.53 18.04 -17.41
CA LEU A 187 -9.63 18.28 -18.85
C LEU A 187 -9.43 16.99 -19.65
N ILE A 188 -8.40 16.20 -19.34
CA ILE A 188 -8.13 14.90 -19.97
C ILE A 188 -9.28 13.91 -19.73
N CYS A 189 -9.84 13.90 -18.51
CA CYS A 189 -10.96 13.05 -18.14
C CYS A 189 -12.31 13.52 -18.69
N GLY A 190 -12.38 14.68 -19.34
CA GLY A 190 -13.62 15.25 -19.89
C GLY A 190 -14.57 15.84 -18.83
N HIS A 191 -14.14 15.95 -17.58
CA HIS A 191 -14.90 16.61 -16.51
C HIS A 191 -14.91 18.14 -16.63
N LEU A 192 -13.95 18.69 -17.38
CA LEU A 192 -13.86 20.09 -17.74
C LEU A 192 -13.68 20.21 -19.25
N GLN A 193 -14.19 21.32 -19.80
CA GLN A 193 -13.94 21.69 -21.20
C GLN A 193 -12.86 22.78 -21.27
N PRO A 194 -11.95 22.74 -22.24
CA PRO A 194 -11.03 23.84 -22.50
C PRO A 194 -11.78 25.07 -23.03
N ASP A 195 -11.27 26.26 -22.79
CA ASP A 195 -11.83 27.51 -23.31
C ASP A 195 -11.38 27.76 -24.77
N ALA A 196 -10.20 27.25 -25.13
CA ALA A 196 -9.68 27.18 -26.49
C ALA A 196 -8.75 25.95 -26.62
N GLY A 197 -8.45 25.55 -27.86
CA GLY A 197 -7.72 24.32 -28.13
C GLY A 197 -8.59 23.07 -28.02
N SER A 198 -7.97 21.91 -27.91
CA SER A 198 -8.69 20.65 -27.82
C SER A 198 -7.98 19.61 -26.97
N VAL A 199 -8.76 18.73 -26.33
CA VAL A 199 -8.27 17.50 -25.69
C VAL A 199 -8.93 16.33 -26.36
N SER A 200 -8.14 15.39 -26.86
CA SER A 200 -8.64 14.21 -27.54
C SER A 200 -8.01 12.93 -26.98
N LEU A 201 -8.83 11.89 -26.88
CA LEU A 201 -8.37 10.54 -26.54
C LEU A 201 -8.14 9.76 -27.86
N GLY A 202 -7.09 8.96 -27.87
CA GLY A 202 -6.77 8.10 -28.98
C GLY A 202 -7.85 7.05 -29.27
N LYS A 203 -7.73 6.36 -30.40
CA LYS A 203 -8.70 5.34 -30.82
C LYS A 203 -8.74 4.19 -29.80
N ASN A 204 -9.94 3.82 -29.37
CA ASN A 204 -10.21 2.76 -28.39
C ASN A 204 -9.58 3.03 -26.99
N VAL A 205 -9.29 4.28 -26.68
CA VAL A 205 -8.83 4.66 -25.36
C VAL A 205 -10.04 4.86 -24.46
N GLU A 206 -10.15 4.01 -23.44
CA GLU A 206 -11.01 4.21 -22.31
C GLU A 206 -10.16 4.64 -21.12
N LEU A 207 -10.68 5.53 -20.29
CA LEU A 207 -9.96 6.03 -19.13
C LEU A 207 -10.58 5.55 -17.82
N ALA A 208 -9.76 5.40 -16.79
CA ALA A 208 -10.17 5.35 -15.41
C ALA A 208 -9.53 6.52 -14.66
N TYR A 209 -10.36 7.31 -14.00
CA TYR A 209 -9.91 8.44 -13.18
C TYR A 209 -10.09 8.08 -11.71
N TYR A 210 -9.00 8.08 -10.96
CA TYR A 210 -9.02 7.88 -9.51
C TYR A 210 -8.73 9.23 -8.84
N ALA A 211 -9.79 9.85 -8.35
CA ALA A 211 -9.71 11.08 -7.57
C ALA A 211 -9.85 10.79 -6.08
N GLN A 212 -9.37 11.70 -5.28
CA GLN A 212 -9.46 11.65 -3.81
C GLN A 212 -10.91 11.47 -3.28
N HIS A 213 -11.92 11.83 -4.08
CA HIS A 213 -13.35 11.73 -3.76
C HIS A 213 -14.05 10.47 -4.31
N GLN A 214 -13.36 9.55 -4.98
CA GLN A 214 -13.97 8.35 -5.59
C GLN A 214 -14.47 7.31 -4.57
N LEU A 215 -14.28 7.56 -3.28
CA LEU A 215 -14.96 6.81 -2.22
C LEU A 215 -16.51 6.92 -2.30
N GLU A 216 -17.03 7.89 -3.05
CA GLU A 216 -18.46 8.12 -3.28
C GLU A 216 -19.07 7.19 -4.35
N GLU A 217 -18.24 6.54 -5.18
CA GLU A 217 -18.70 5.58 -6.19
C GLU A 217 -19.01 4.18 -5.62
N LEU A 218 -18.72 3.96 -4.34
CA LEU A 218 -19.05 2.72 -3.68
C LEU A 218 -20.50 2.78 -3.15
N THR A 219 -21.29 1.77 -3.47
CA THR A 219 -22.66 1.65 -2.99
C THR A 219 -22.68 1.21 -1.53
N ALA A 220 -23.04 2.11 -0.63
CA ALA A 220 -23.00 1.89 0.82
C ALA A 220 -23.79 0.64 1.30
N ALA A 221 -24.84 0.27 0.58
CA ALA A 221 -25.67 -0.89 0.90
C ALA A 221 -25.08 -2.24 0.48
N ASN A 222 -24.18 -2.23 -0.52
CA ASN A 222 -23.56 -3.45 -1.05
C ASN A 222 -22.53 -4.01 -0.07
N THR A 223 -22.26 -5.31 -0.18
CA THR A 223 -21.10 -5.92 0.45
C THR A 223 -19.85 -5.69 -0.42
N VAL A 224 -18.66 -5.87 0.20
CA VAL A 224 -17.38 -5.83 -0.53
C VAL A 224 -17.40 -6.77 -1.73
N MET A 225 -17.97 -7.97 -1.56
CA MET A 225 -18.11 -8.96 -2.63
C MET A 225 -19.03 -8.49 -3.73
N GLN A 226 -20.20 -7.93 -3.41
CA GLN A 226 -21.15 -7.39 -4.40
C GLN A 226 -20.57 -6.23 -5.21
N GLU A 227 -19.74 -5.39 -4.59
CA GLU A 227 -19.02 -4.33 -5.30
C GLU A 227 -18.01 -4.90 -6.31
N MET A 228 -17.36 -6.02 -5.97
CA MET A 228 -16.43 -6.70 -6.89
C MET A 228 -17.15 -7.42 -8.01
N ASP A 229 -18.22 -8.17 -7.73
CA ASP A 229 -19.06 -8.82 -8.73
C ASP A 229 -19.52 -7.81 -9.81
N ALA A 230 -19.94 -6.62 -9.38
CA ALA A 230 -20.36 -5.56 -10.28
C ALA A 230 -19.23 -5.00 -11.16
N ALA A 231 -18.00 -4.97 -10.65
CA ALA A 231 -16.82 -4.43 -11.35
C ALA A 231 -16.13 -5.47 -12.24
N ALA A 232 -16.32 -6.76 -11.97
CA ALA A 232 -15.62 -7.86 -12.59
C ALA A 232 -16.56 -8.85 -13.32
N PRO A 233 -17.37 -8.42 -14.26
CA PRO A 233 -18.30 -9.32 -14.94
C PRO A 233 -17.54 -10.46 -15.62
N GLY A 234 -17.90 -11.69 -15.27
CA GLY A 234 -17.27 -12.91 -15.81
C GLY A 234 -16.10 -13.47 -15.01
N TRP A 235 -15.73 -12.85 -13.91
CA TRP A 235 -14.79 -13.44 -12.96
C TRP A 235 -15.46 -14.52 -12.12
N THR A 236 -14.67 -15.47 -11.67
CA THR A 236 -15.14 -16.45 -10.69
C THR A 236 -14.98 -15.89 -9.29
N THR A 237 -15.84 -16.30 -8.36
CA THR A 237 -15.76 -15.93 -6.93
C THR A 237 -14.38 -16.21 -6.33
N SER A 238 -13.66 -17.23 -6.85
CA SER A 238 -12.30 -17.51 -6.41
C SER A 238 -11.30 -16.45 -6.84
N GLN A 239 -11.40 -15.92 -8.06
CA GLN A 239 -10.56 -14.84 -8.57
C GLN A 239 -10.80 -13.54 -7.81
N GLU A 240 -12.07 -13.22 -7.55
CA GLU A 240 -12.48 -12.05 -6.78
C GLU A 240 -11.96 -12.12 -5.35
N ARG A 241 -12.14 -13.25 -4.65
CA ARG A 241 -11.60 -13.45 -3.30
C ARG A 241 -10.07 -13.40 -3.27
N GLN A 242 -9.40 -13.88 -4.31
CA GLN A 242 -7.94 -13.79 -4.42
C GLN A 242 -7.48 -12.34 -4.57
N LEU A 243 -8.14 -11.54 -5.41
CA LEU A 243 -7.86 -10.11 -5.55
C LEU A 243 -8.16 -9.37 -4.24
N LEU A 244 -9.34 -9.57 -3.67
CA LEU A 244 -9.72 -8.95 -2.39
C LEU A 244 -8.73 -9.30 -1.29
N GLY A 245 -8.22 -10.53 -1.26
CA GLY A 245 -7.15 -10.95 -0.35
C GLY A 245 -5.84 -10.17 -0.56
N ALA A 246 -5.51 -9.80 -1.81
CA ALA A 246 -4.37 -8.92 -2.10
C ALA A 246 -4.54 -7.51 -1.52
N PHE A 247 -5.80 -7.05 -1.42
CA PHE A 247 -6.19 -5.78 -0.82
C PHE A 247 -6.57 -5.90 0.67
N LEU A 248 -6.13 -6.98 1.32
CA LEU A 248 -6.30 -7.23 2.76
C LEU A 248 -7.76 -7.44 3.21
N PHE A 249 -8.64 -7.87 2.33
CA PHE A 249 -9.97 -8.36 2.70
C PHE A 249 -9.95 -9.88 2.81
N HIS A 250 -10.01 -10.41 4.03
CA HIS A 250 -9.88 -11.85 4.29
C HIS A 250 -11.12 -12.42 4.99
N GLY A 251 -11.42 -13.67 4.71
CA GLY A 251 -12.49 -14.39 5.40
C GLY A 251 -13.83 -13.66 5.30
N ASP A 252 -14.38 -13.28 6.45
CA ASP A 252 -15.69 -12.61 6.56
C ASP A 252 -15.67 -11.12 6.17
N ASP A 253 -14.48 -10.54 5.94
CA ASP A 253 -14.40 -9.12 5.53
C ASP A 253 -15.10 -8.86 4.20
N VAL A 254 -15.14 -9.85 3.32
CA VAL A 254 -15.77 -9.73 2.01
C VAL A 254 -17.30 -9.63 2.08
N GLU A 255 -17.90 -10.07 3.18
CA GLU A 255 -19.33 -9.99 3.44
C GLU A 255 -19.74 -8.69 4.18
N LYS A 256 -18.75 -7.90 4.63
CA LYS A 256 -19.04 -6.60 5.26
C LYS A 256 -19.67 -5.65 4.27
N ARG A 257 -20.64 -4.87 4.73
CA ARG A 257 -21.20 -3.77 3.94
C ARG A 257 -20.20 -2.63 3.82
N VAL A 258 -20.19 -1.98 2.67
CA VAL A 258 -19.34 -0.81 2.39
C VAL A 258 -19.54 0.29 3.44
N SER A 259 -20.77 0.48 3.92
CA SER A 259 -21.07 1.44 4.99
C SER A 259 -20.33 1.18 6.30
N MET A 260 -19.91 -0.07 6.56
CA MET A 260 -19.23 -0.48 7.78
C MET A 260 -17.69 -0.39 7.65
N LEU A 261 -17.18 -0.13 6.45
CA LEU A 261 -15.75 -0.05 6.18
C LEU A 261 -15.18 1.28 6.69
N SER A 262 -13.95 1.22 7.23
CA SER A 262 -13.14 2.41 7.49
C SER A 262 -12.79 3.14 6.20
N GLY A 263 -12.33 4.40 6.29
CA GLY A 263 -11.89 5.18 5.13
C GLY A 263 -10.81 4.47 4.31
N GLY A 264 -9.81 3.89 5.01
CA GLY A 264 -8.74 3.13 4.35
C GLY A 264 -9.21 1.82 3.70
N GLU A 265 -10.20 1.13 4.28
CA GLU A 265 -10.79 -0.06 3.64
C GLU A 265 -11.58 0.32 2.39
N ARG A 266 -12.35 1.40 2.44
CA ARG A 266 -13.06 1.92 1.26
C ARG A 266 -12.10 2.31 0.14
N ALA A 267 -10.99 3.01 0.47
CA ALA A 267 -9.97 3.35 -0.51
C ALA A 267 -9.34 2.12 -1.17
N ARG A 268 -9.01 1.08 -0.40
CA ARG A 268 -8.50 -0.19 -0.94
C ARG A 268 -9.53 -0.90 -1.83
N LEU A 269 -10.81 -0.89 -1.47
CA LEU A 269 -11.87 -1.48 -2.28
C LEU A 269 -12.07 -0.72 -3.60
N ALA A 270 -12.08 0.60 -3.56
CA ALA A 270 -12.16 1.44 -4.77
C ALA A 270 -10.99 1.19 -5.71
N LEU A 271 -9.76 1.08 -5.16
CA LEU A 271 -8.58 0.73 -5.94
C LEU A 271 -8.67 -0.68 -6.53
N ALA A 272 -9.15 -1.66 -5.77
CA ALA A 272 -9.36 -3.02 -6.28
C ALA A 272 -10.36 -3.05 -7.44
N LYS A 273 -11.47 -2.33 -7.34
CA LYS A 273 -12.47 -2.18 -8.42
C LYS A 273 -11.87 -1.59 -9.70
N MET A 274 -11.04 -0.56 -9.57
CA MET A 274 -10.39 0.06 -10.72
C MET A 274 -9.44 -0.90 -11.43
N LEU A 275 -8.70 -1.69 -10.66
CA LEU A 275 -7.66 -2.58 -11.22
C LEU A 275 -8.20 -3.90 -11.79
N VAL A 276 -9.43 -4.27 -11.45
CA VAL A 276 -10.07 -5.49 -11.97
C VAL A 276 -10.49 -5.35 -13.43
N ALA A 277 -10.83 -4.13 -13.86
CA ALA A 277 -11.18 -3.81 -15.24
C ALA A 277 -10.21 -2.73 -15.77
N PRO A 278 -8.95 -3.11 -16.07
CA PRO A 278 -7.93 -2.14 -16.41
C PRO A 278 -8.27 -1.39 -17.68
N LYS A 279 -8.16 -0.08 -17.59
CA LYS A 279 -8.34 0.83 -18.73
C LYS A 279 -6.98 1.21 -19.30
N PRO A 280 -6.90 1.48 -20.62
CA PRO A 280 -5.67 1.91 -21.25
C PRO A 280 -5.05 3.18 -20.71
N LEU A 281 -5.85 4.08 -20.15
CA LEU A 281 -5.41 5.29 -19.49
C LEU A 281 -5.86 5.29 -18.02
N LEU A 282 -4.90 5.36 -17.12
CA LEU A 282 -5.12 5.55 -15.68
C LEU A 282 -4.70 6.96 -15.29
N CYS A 283 -5.63 7.72 -14.76
CA CYS A 283 -5.41 9.03 -14.19
C CYS A 283 -5.53 8.94 -12.66
N LEU A 284 -4.46 9.23 -11.93
CA LEU A 284 -4.40 9.17 -10.46
C LEU A 284 -4.16 10.57 -9.91
N ASP A 285 -5.10 11.14 -9.14
CA ASP A 285 -5.03 12.50 -8.56
C ASP A 285 -4.87 12.46 -7.03
#